data_3698c9bcba97fd75fe1b87ca99f675d2
#
_entry.id   3698c9bcba97fd75fe1b87ca99f675d2
#
_cell.length_a   1.000
_cell.length_b   1.000
_cell.length_c   1.000
_cell.angle_alpha   90.00
_cell.angle_beta   90.00
_cell.angle_gamma   90.00
#
_symmetry.space_group_name_H-M   'P 1'
#
loop_
_entity.id
_entity.type
_entity.pdbx_description
1 polymer ?
#
loop_
_entity_poly.entity_id
_entity_poly.type
_entity_poly.pdbx_seq_one_letter_code
_entity_poly.pdbx_strand_id
1 'polypeptide(L)'
;MGYKMKTNIPGLLGINEEHSTPDVPVFEKNLGKAWGYADMDRTVTINSKLNEDQKKEAVEHEKLHVMQMRKGEAWFDSNNVYHQPKKDKPIQVYPRVGNGMIVKGEVISIGDPKNPIEKPVYNKTGFFPTKLS
;
A
#
# COMPACT_ATOMS: atom_id res chain seq x y z
N MET A 1 -4.97 -22.13 -0.82
CA MET A 1 -4.81 -21.84 -0.93
C MET A 1 -5.26 -21.28 -1.26
N GLY A 2 -5.42 -20.86 -1.20
CA GLY A 2 -5.60 -20.50 -1.36
C GLY A 2 -5.95 -19.77 -1.79
N TYR A 3 -5.87 -19.40 -1.86
CA TYR A 3 -5.76 -18.87 -2.44
C TYR A 3 -5.31 -18.94 -2.79
N LYS A 4 -4.90 -19.21 -2.81
CA LYS A 4 -4.17 -19.17 -3.27
C LYS A 4 -4.32 -19.07 -4.01
N MET A 5 -4.52 -18.86 -4.18
CA MET A 5 -4.26 -18.91 -4.74
C MET A 5 -4.23 -19.08 -5.15
N LYS A 6 -4.13 -18.96 -5.09
CA LYS A 6 -3.60 -19.12 -5.48
C LYS A 6 -3.09 -19.12 -5.61
N THR A 7 -2.51 -19.07 -5.45
CA THR A 7 -1.79 -19.10 -5.65
C THR A 7 -1.43 -19.44 -5.99
N ASN A 8 -1.11 -19.72 -5.51
CA ASN A 8 -0.48 -20.05 -6.06
C ASN A 8 -0.79 -20.05 -7.05
N ILE A 9 -1.00 -19.62 -6.54
CA ILE A 9 -1.18 -19.35 -7.91
C ILE A 9 0.07 -19.12 -8.68
N PRO A 10 0.30 -19.92 -9.67
CA PRO A 10 1.49 -19.72 -10.47
C PRO A 10 1.57 -18.34 -11.04
N GLY A 11 0.46 -17.67 -11.07
CA GLY A 11 0.44 -16.36 -11.62
C GLY A 11 1.01 -15.27 -10.77
N LEU A 12 1.55 -15.59 -9.65
CA LEU A 12 2.21 -14.58 -8.82
C LEU A 12 3.61 -14.30 -9.32
N LEU A 13 3.77 -14.15 -10.41
CA LEU A 13 4.71 -13.56 -11.31
C LEU A 13 6.03 -13.08 -10.70
N GLY A 14 6.87 -13.98 -10.30
CA GLY A 14 8.20 -13.64 -9.85
C GLY A 14 8.29 -13.21 -8.39
N ILE A 15 7.18 -13.15 -7.68
CA ILE A 15 7.21 -12.86 -6.25
C ILE A 15 7.42 -14.17 -5.49
N ASN A 16 8.41 -14.19 -4.61
CA ASN A 16 8.65 -15.32 -3.74
C ASN A 16 7.50 -15.50 -2.76
N GLU A 17 7.19 -16.73 -2.42
CA GLU A 17 6.15 -17.01 -1.45
C GLU A 17 6.40 -16.37 -0.11
N GLU A 18 7.66 -16.18 0.25
CA GLU A 18 7.99 -15.51 1.52
C GLU A 18 7.56 -14.04 1.55
N HIS A 19 7.29 -13.44 0.39
CA HIS A 19 6.85 -12.05 0.32
C HIS A 19 5.35 -11.93 0.20
N SER A 20 4.64 -13.03 0.01
CA SER A 20 3.19 -12.99 -0.02
C SER A 20 2.63 -14.01 0.94
N THR A 21 1.44 -13.74 1.46
CA THR A 21 0.75 -14.66 2.34
C THR A 21 -0.51 -15.13 1.61
N PRO A 22 -1.12 -16.23 2.04
CA PRO A 22 -2.34 -16.71 1.37
C PRO A 22 -3.45 -15.67 1.31
N ASP A 23 -3.48 -14.76 2.29
CA ASP A 23 -4.53 -13.75 2.36
C ASP A 23 -4.08 -12.37 1.85
N VAL A 24 -2.87 -12.27 1.31
CA VAL A 24 -2.37 -11.02 0.72
C VAL A 24 -1.69 -11.36 -0.60
N PRO A 25 -2.48 -11.52 -1.67
CA PRO A 25 -1.91 -11.76 -2.99
C PRO A 25 -1.06 -10.58 -3.45
N VAL A 26 0.07 -10.87 -4.06
CA VAL A 26 1.01 -9.86 -4.54
C VAL A 26 1.19 -10.02 -6.03
N PHE A 27 1.02 -8.93 -6.76
CA PHE A 27 1.13 -8.91 -8.22
C PHE A 27 2.22 -7.94 -8.64
N GLU A 28 2.76 -8.13 -9.83
CA GLU A 28 3.75 -7.21 -10.42
C GLU A 28 3.18 -6.57 -11.66
N LYS A 29 3.50 -5.29 -11.83
CA LYS A 29 3.02 -4.53 -12.97
C LYS A 29 3.97 -3.35 -13.18
N ASN A 30 4.06 -2.85 -14.41
CA ASN A 30 4.81 -1.63 -14.65
C ASN A 30 3.99 -0.45 -14.11
N LEU A 31 4.48 0.17 -13.07
CA LEU A 31 3.79 1.29 -12.39
C LEU A 31 4.46 2.64 -12.65
N GLY A 32 5.32 2.73 -13.67
CA GLY A 32 6.04 3.96 -13.92
C GLY A 32 7.00 4.26 -12.77
N LYS A 33 6.81 5.38 -12.10
CA LYS A 33 7.69 5.82 -11.02
C LYS A 33 7.22 5.39 -9.64
N ALA A 34 6.05 4.79 -9.54
CA ALA A 34 5.53 4.34 -8.26
C ALA A 34 6.16 2.99 -7.90
N TRP A 35 6.34 2.75 -6.61
CA TRP A 35 6.90 1.49 -6.13
C TRP A 35 5.82 0.42 -5.98
N GLY A 36 4.62 0.82 -5.55
CA GLY A 36 3.53 -0.13 -5.37
C GLY A 36 2.30 0.52 -4.78
N TYR A 37 1.27 -0.28 -4.61
CA TYR A 37 0.06 0.17 -3.92
C TYR A 37 -0.69 -1.02 -3.33
N ALA A 38 -1.50 -0.74 -2.32
CA ALA A 38 -2.44 -1.70 -1.74
C ALA A 38 -3.84 -1.28 -2.14
N ASP A 39 -4.67 -2.24 -2.54
CA ASP A 39 -6.04 -1.96 -2.97
C ASP A 39 -7.03 -2.38 -1.89
N MET A 40 -8.26 -1.87 -1.99
CA MET A 40 -9.32 -2.17 -1.03
C MET A 40 -9.74 -3.65 -1.05
N ASP A 41 -9.46 -4.35 -2.12
CA ASP A 41 -9.67 -5.80 -2.16
C ASP A 41 -8.58 -6.56 -1.41
N ARG A 42 -7.67 -5.84 -0.76
CA ARG A 42 -6.57 -6.38 0.04
C ARG A 42 -5.53 -7.12 -0.78
N THR A 43 -5.37 -6.71 -2.02
CA THR A 43 -4.26 -7.17 -2.84
C THR A 43 -3.18 -6.11 -2.88
N VAL A 44 -1.97 -6.53 -3.20
CA VAL A 44 -0.81 -5.65 -3.34
C VAL A 44 -0.28 -5.77 -4.76
N THR A 45 0.03 -4.63 -5.34
CA THR A 45 0.69 -4.58 -6.65
C THR A 45 1.99 -3.81 -6.49
N ILE A 46 3.09 -4.36 -6.99
CA ILE A 46 4.39 -3.69 -6.93
C ILE A 46 4.94 -3.51 -8.33
N ASN A 47 5.85 -2.56 -8.46
CA ASN A 47 6.43 -2.23 -9.74
C ASN A 47 7.41 -3.33 -10.19
N SER A 48 7.16 -3.89 -11.37
CA SER A 48 7.99 -4.95 -11.92
C SER A 48 9.42 -4.50 -12.25
N LYS A 49 9.64 -3.20 -12.33
CA LYS A 49 10.97 -2.63 -12.61
C LYS A 49 11.91 -2.61 -11.41
N LEU A 50 11.40 -2.87 -10.22
CA LEU A 50 12.23 -2.85 -9.02
C LEU A 50 13.20 -4.02 -9.01
N ASN A 51 14.37 -3.84 -8.37
CA ASN A 51 15.24 -4.97 -8.12
C ASN A 51 14.68 -5.80 -6.96
N GLU A 52 15.31 -6.93 -6.65
CA GLU A 52 14.76 -7.85 -5.65
C GLU A 52 14.67 -7.24 -4.25
N ASP A 53 15.67 -6.48 -3.85
CA ASP A 53 15.64 -5.83 -2.53
C ASP A 53 14.54 -4.77 -2.46
N GLN A 54 14.38 -4.01 -3.53
CA GLN A 54 13.32 -3.00 -3.61
C GLN A 54 11.94 -3.64 -3.62
N LYS A 55 11.79 -4.77 -4.33
CA LYS A 55 10.51 -5.50 -4.33
C LYS A 55 10.14 -5.95 -2.93
N LYS A 56 11.10 -6.48 -2.21
CA LYS A 56 10.88 -6.93 -0.84
C LYS A 56 10.41 -5.78 0.05
N GLU A 57 11.08 -4.64 -0.03
CA GLU A 57 10.70 -3.45 0.73
C GLU A 57 9.32 -2.95 0.35
N ALA A 58 9.02 -2.92 -0.96
CA ALA A 58 7.71 -2.48 -1.43
C ALA A 58 6.60 -3.39 -0.93
N VAL A 59 6.79 -4.69 -0.99
CA VAL A 59 5.82 -5.66 -0.49
C VAL A 59 5.55 -5.45 1.00
N GLU A 60 6.60 -5.29 1.79
CA GLU A 60 6.45 -5.07 3.22
C GLU A 60 5.66 -3.80 3.51
N HIS A 61 5.98 -2.73 2.80
CA HIS A 61 5.29 -1.45 2.94
C HIS A 61 3.80 -1.60 2.64
N GLU A 62 3.47 -2.20 1.49
CA GLU A 62 2.08 -2.31 1.08
C GLU A 62 1.28 -3.27 1.95
N LYS A 63 1.92 -4.31 2.48
CA LYS A 63 1.25 -5.21 3.43
C LYS A 63 0.82 -4.47 4.69
N LEU A 64 1.59 -3.50 5.14
CA LEU A 64 1.19 -2.71 6.31
C LEU A 64 -0.06 -1.88 6.01
N HIS A 65 -0.21 -1.39 4.78
CA HIS A 65 -1.45 -0.72 4.38
C HIS A 65 -2.62 -1.70 4.37
N VAL A 66 -2.41 -2.93 3.91
CA VAL A 66 -3.46 -3.95 3.98
C VAL A 66 -3.88 -4.18 5.44
N MET A 67 -2.92 -4.22 6.35
CA MET A 67 -3.24 -4.37 7.77
C MET A 67 -4.03 -3.17 8.29
N GLN A 68 -3.69 -1.95 7.88
CA GLN A 68 -4.50 -0.78 8.24
C GLN A 68 -5.93 -0.92 7.77
N MET A 69 -6.14 -1.42 6.55
CA MET A 69 -7.48 -1.62 6.02
C MET A 69 -8.23 -2.71 6.78
N ARG A 70 -7.57 -3.81 7.11
CA ARG A 70 -8.19 -4.90 7.87
C ARG A 70 -8.62 -4.47 9.26
N LYS A 71 -7.82 -3.63 9.89
CA LYS A 71 -8.12 -3.13 11.24
C LYS A 71 -9.11 -1.98 11.21
N GLY A 72 -9.47 -1.48 10.03
CA GLY A 72 -10.33 -0.31 9.93
C GLY A 72 -9.64 0.97 10.34
N GLU A 73 -8.32 1.03 10.26
CA GLU A 73 -7.55 2.22 10.59
C GLU A 73 -7.42 3.17 9.42
N ALA A 74 -7.46 2.64 8.20
CA ALA A 74 -7.41 3.45 6.99
C ALA A 74 -8.11 2.69 5.86
N TRP A 75 -8.85 3.41 5.04
CA TRP A 75 -9.48 2.84 3.84
C TRP A 75 -9.78 3.97 2.87
N PHE A 76 -10.23 3.64 1.69
CA PHE A 76 -10.49 4.68 0.68
C PHE A 76 -11.55 4.22 -0.32
N ASP A 77 -12.14 5.21 -0.98
CA ASP A 77 -13.00 4.97 -2.15
C ASP A 77 -12.53 5.89 -3.27
N SER A 78 -13.34 6.04 -4.31
CA SER A 78 -12.94 6.86 -5.46
C SER A 78 -12.83 8.36 -5.13
N ASN A 79 -13.48 8.81 -4.08
CA ASN A 79 -13.58 10.24 -3.76
C ASN A 79 -12.76 10.67 -2.55
N ASN A 80 -12.56 9.77 -1.60
CA ASN A 80 -11.96 10.13 -0.32
C ASN A 80 -11.03 9.04 0.20
N VAL A 81 -10.13 9.48 1.09
CA VAL A 81 -9.33 8.58 1.93
C VAL A 81 -9.81 8.80 3.36
N TYR A 82 -9.99 7.71 4.10
CA TYR A 82 -10.51 7.74 5.47
C TYR A 82 -9.44 7.23 6.42
N HIS A 83 -9.33 7.88 7.57
CA HIS A 83 -8.32 7.52 8.56
C HIS A 83 -8.89 7.55 9.95
N GLN A 84 -8.79 6.45 10.66
CA GLN A 84 -9.23 6.33 12.05
C GLN A 84 -8.27 5.41 12.79
N PRO A 85 -7.07 5.91 13.16
CA PRO A 85 -6.07 5.06 13.81
C PRO A 85 -6.50 4.62 15.21
N LYS A 86 -7.40 5.38 15.85
CA LYS A 86 -7.93 5.04 17.16
C LYS A 86 -9.45 5.05 17.11
N LYS A 87 -10.05 3.97 17.56
CA LYS A 87 -11.51 3.79 17.46
C LYS A 87 -12.31 4.80 18.26
N ASP A 88 -11.73 5.36 19.31
CA ASP A 88 -12.39 6.36 20.14
C ASP A 88 -12.27 7.78 19.58
N LYS A 89 -11.61 7.96 18.45
CA LYS A 89 -11.46 9.26 17.79
C LYS A 89 -12.32 9.31 16.53
N PRO A 90 -12.72 10.53 16.11
CA PRO A 90 -13.51 10.67 14.87
C PRO A 90 -12.72 10.21 13.64
N ILE A 91 -13.47 9.77 12.63
CA ILE A 91 -12.88 9.45 11.34
C ILE A 91 -12.43 10.73 10.65
N GLN A 92 -11.17 10.76 10.22
CA GLN A 92 -10.66 11.86 9.41
C GLN A 92 -10.95 11.53 7.94
N VAL A 93 -11.45 12.50 7.19
CA VAL A 93 -11.77 12.31 5.79
C VAL A 93 -10.94 13.27 4.96
N TYR A 94 -10.22 12.73 3.98
CA TYR A 94 -9.34 13.52 3.12
C TYR A 94 -9.79 13.34 1.67
N PRO A 95 -10.25 14.43 0.99
CA PRO A 95 -10.62 14.32 -0.42
C PRO A 95 -9.45 13.90 -1.30
N ARG A 96 -9.72 13.06 -2.27
CA ARG A 96 -8.71 12.62 -3.22
C ARG A 96 -8.62 13.59 -4.39
N VAL A 97 -7.39 13.90 -4.79
CA VAL A 97 -7.12 14.76 -5.93
C VAL A 97 -5.97 14.14 -6.72
N GLY A 98 -6.29 13.54 -7.87
CA GLY A 98 -5.27 12.85 -8.67
C GLY A 98 -4.58 11.76 -7.85
N ASN A 99 -3.27 11.83 -7.76
CA ASN A 99 -2.47 10.88 -6.98
C ASN A 99 -2.19 11.38 -5.56
N GLY A 100 -3.00 12.30 -5.08
CA GLY A 100 -2.82 12.86 -3.76
C GLY A 100 -4.13 12.96 -3.00
N MET A 101 -4.04 13.55 -1.83
CA MET A 101 -5.23 13.84 -1.02
C MET A 101 -5.01 15.20 -0.35
N ILE A 102 -6.11 15.86 0.01
CA ILE A 102 -6.03 17.18 0.64
C ILE A 102 -5.94 17.01 2.14
N VAL A 103 -4.85 17.50 2.73
CA VAL A 103 -4.62 17.49 4.18
C VAL A 103 -4.39 18.93 4.61
N LYS A 104 -5.28 19.46 5.45
CA LYS A 104 -5.19 20.84 5.95
C LYS A 104 -5.01 21.85 4.81
N GLY A 105 -5.74 21.67 3.74
CA GLY A 105 -5.72 22.59 2.59
C GLY A 105 -4.58 22.38 1.62
N GLU A 106 -3.72 21.39 1.85
CA GLU A 106 -2.57 21.09 1.00
C GLU A 106 -2.74 19.74 0.32
N VAL A 107 -2.35 19.66 -0.96
CA VAL A 107 -2.35 18.39 -1.65
C VAL A 107 -1.05 17.65 -1.31
N ILE A 108 -1.18 16.50 -0.70
CA ILE A 108 -0.06 15.63 -0.35
C ILE A 108 -0.17 14.35 -1.15
N SER A 109 0.92 13.94 -1.79
CA SER A 109 0.93 12.70 -2.56
C SER A 109 0.59 11.50 -1.69
N ILE A 110 -0.18 10.58 -2.24
CA ILE A 110 -0.35 9.27 -1.63
C ILE A 110 1.00 8.58 -1.75
N GLY A 111 1.56 8.15 -0.63
CA GLY A 111 2.92 7.60 -0.61
C GLY A 111 3.95 8.54 -0.01
N ASP A 112 3.63 9.82 0.15
CA ASP A 112 4.54 10.77 0.77
C ASP A 112 4.66 10.45 2.27
N PRO A 113 5.88 10.37 2.82
CA PRO A 113 6.06 10.11 4.26
C PRO A 113 5.34 11.07 5.19
N LYS A 114 5.01 12.27 4.72
CA LYS A 114 4.25 13.25 5.50
C LYS A 114 2.77 12.96 5.54
N ASN A 115 2.28 12.07 4.67
CA ASN A 115 0.88 11.68 4.63
C ASN A 115 0.53 10.95 5.93
N PRO A 116 -0.55 11.34 6.64
CA PRO A 116 -0.90 10.72 7.93
C PRO A 116 -1.06 9.21 7.89
N ILE A 117 -1.47 8.66 6.76
CA ILE A 117 -1.66 7.23 6.61
C ILE A 117 -0.32 6.53 6.36
N GLU A 118 0.58 7.19 5.63
CA GLU A 118 1.89 6.65 5.29
C GLU A 118 2.87 6.71 6.45
N LYS A 119 2.78 7.76 7.26
CA LYS A 119 3.73 8.00 8.33
C LYS A 119 3.94 6.79 9.26
N PRO A 120 2.88 6.15 9.78
CA PRO A 120 3.10 4.97 10.63
C PRO A 120 3.75 3.81 9.90
N VAL A 121 3.48 3.66 8.60
CA VAL A 121 4.05 2.58 7.81
C VAL A 121 5.55 2.79 7.63
N TYR A 122 5.96 4.01 7.26
CA TYR A 122 7.38 4.33 7.13
C TYR A 122 8.11 4.20 8.47
N ASN A 123 7.47 4.61 9.55
CA ASN A 123 8.07 4.47 10.88
C ASN A 123 8.32 3.00 11.25
N LYS A 124 7.42 2.11 10.84
CA LYS A 124 7.55 0.69 11.13
C LYS A 124 8.63 0.01 10.30
N THR A 125 8.69 0.33 9.01
CA THR A 125 9.64 -0.30 8.11
C THR A 125 11.02 0.34 8.18
N GLY A 126 11.09 1.61 8.58
CA GLY A 126 12.33 2.37 8.54
C GLY A 126 12.80 2.63 7.12
N PHE A 127 11.95 2.43 6.14
CA PHE A 127 12.29 2.50 4.73
C PHE A 127 11.54 3.67 4.07
N PHE A 128 12.28 4.53 3.39
CA PHE A 128 11.73 5.70 2.70
C PHE A 128 12.14 5.61 1.23
N PRO A 129 11.28 5.05 0.37
CA PRO A 129 11.65 4.87 -1.03
C PRO A 129 11.80 6.20 -1.75
N THR A 130 12.78 6.25 -2.65
CA THR A 130 12.93 7.39 -3.56
C THR A 130 12.15 7.08 -4.82
N LYS A 131 11.76 8.13 -5.55
CA LYS A 131 11.09 7.95 -6.81
C LYS A 131 12.04 7.29 -7.81
N LEU A 132 11.50 6.40 -8.62
CA LEU A 132 12.24 5.84 -9.73
C LEU A 132 12.39 6.91 -10.81
N SER A 133 13.54 7.03 -11.34
CA SER A 133 13.80 8.02 -12.39
C SER A 133 13.65 7.45 -13.78
#